data_09532f2d3477fa00930fff471b89e70f
#
_entry.id   09532f2d3477fa00930fff471b89e70f
#
_cell.length_a   1.000
_cell.length_b   1.000
_cell.length_c   1.000
_cell.angle_alpha   90.00
_cell.angle_beta   90.00
_cell.angle_gamma   90.00
#
_symmetry.space_group_name_H-M   'P 1'
#
loop_
_entity.id
_entity.type
_entity.pdbx_description
1 polymer ?
#
loop_
_entity_poly.entity_id
_entity_poly.type
_entity_poly.pdbx_seq_one_letter_code
_entity_poly.pdbx_strand_id
1 'polypeptide(L)'
;YKGEAAQDEVQVSLNVDGDVVATKSVVLRDKQTREVLFTYKYELDSSAVQSGFSQVKAKVSSHDKFTQDDVRYLSVPVLSEIPVVFIDQYGSDEDPARNRLGDTYHVRRLLTPSHAIDSKEQQLIRIHHVKIDQVDTELLEYARLVVMAGVENPGPAVDVLREYVEQGGQLFI
;
A
#
# COMPACT_ATOMS: atom_id res chain seq x y z
N TYR A 1 12.72 18.42 -24.12
CA TYR A 1 14.13 18.64 -24.46
C TYR A 1 14.26 19.95 -25.23
N LYS A 2 15.18 20.78 -24.83
CA LYS A 2 15.52 22.07 -25.46
C LYS A 2 17.04 22.18 -25.67
N GLY A 3 17.65 21.11 -26.18
CA GLY A 3 19.09 21.06 -26.44
C GLY A 3 19.48 21.71 -27.78
N GLU A 4 20.76 21.97 -27.94
CA GLU A 4 21.33 22.50 -29.18
C GLU A 4 21.41 21.44 -30.29
N ALA A 5 21.43 20.14 -29.94
CA ALA A 5 21.46 19.04 -30.90
C ALA A 5 20.04 18.75 -31.41
N ALA A 6 19.94 18.45 -32.72
CA ALA A 6 18.66 18.05 -33.32
C ALA A 6 18.12 16.74 -32.74
N GLN A 7 18.99 15.92 -32.17
CA GLN A 7 18.66 14.65 -31.53
C GLN A 7 19.72 14.34 -30.46
N ASP A 8 19.30 13.85 -29.31
CA ASP A 8 20.17 13.42 -28.24
C ASP A 8 19.71 12.06 -27.70
N GLU A 9 20.64 11.17 -27.39
CA GLU A 9 20.37 9.89 -26.76
C GLU A 9 20.77 9.98 -25.29
N VAL A 10 19.80 9.80 -24.42
CA VAL A 10 19.98 9.85 -22.98
C VAL A 10 19.65 8.49 -22.35
N GLN A 11 20.36 8.16 -21.32
CA GLN A 11 20.03 6.98 -20.50
C GLN A 11 19.20 7.41 -19.30
N VAL A 12 18.13 6.67 -19.06
CA VAL A 12 17.30 6.82 -17.86
C VAL A 12 17.46 5.57 -17.02
N SER A 13 17.92 5.71 -15.80
CA SER A 13 18.07 4.61 -14.84
C SER A 13 17.08 4.72 -13.70
N LEU A 14 16.57 3.57 -13.27
CA LEU A 14 15.77 3.40 -12.08
C LEU A 14 16.64 2.71 -11.01
N ASN A 15 16.72 3.33 -9.84
CA ASN A 15 17.36 2.76 -8.67
C ASN A 15 16.28 2.53 -7.59
N VAL A 16 16.40 1.41 -6.88
CA VAL A 16 15.55 1.08 -5.73
C VAL A 16 16.48 0.71 -4.59
N ASP A 17 16.36 1.42 -3.47
CA ASP A 17 17.16 1.24 -2.25
C ASP A 17 18.68 1.25 -2.47
N GLY A 18 19.13 2.02 -3.47
CA GLY A 18 20.54 2.18 -3.83
C GLY A 18 20.99 1.34 -5.04
N ASP A 19 20.29 0.30 -5.39
CA ASP A 19 20.63 -0.60 -6.50
C ASP A 19 20.00 -0.13 -7.82
N VAL A 20 20.75 -0.19 -8.91
CA VAL A 20 20.24 0.06 -10.27
C VAL A 20 19.46 -1.16 -10.74
N VAL A 21 18.14 -1.05 -10.78
CA VAL A 21 17.26 -2.17 -11.15
C VAL A 21 16.88 -2.20 -12.62
N ALA A 22 16.95 -1.05 -13.30
CA ALA A 22 16.68 -0.98 -14.73
C ALA A 22 17.33 0.26 -15.36
N THR A 23 17.67 0.16 -16.65
CA THR A 23 18.16 1.28 -17.48
C THR A 23 17.51 1.19 -18.86
N LYS A 24 17.08 2.34 -19.39
CA LYS A 24 16.53 2.48 -20.74
C LYS A 24 17.20 3.64 -21.46
N SER A 25 17.54 3.43 -22.73
CA SER A 25 17.99 4.51 -23.62
C SER A 25 16.79 5.14 -24.31
N VAL A 26 16.79 6.46 -24.39
CA VAL A 26 15.73 7.26 -25.00
C VAL A 26 16.33 8.29 -25.92
N VAL A 27 15.85 8.31 -27.14
CA VAL A 27 16.22 9.36 -28.10
C VAL A 27 15.24 10.51 -27.98
N LEU A 28 15.76 11.68 -27.66
CA LEU A 28 15.02 12.94 -27.55
C LEU A 28 15.30 13.81 -28.79
N ARG A 29 14.24 14.45 -29.30
CA ARG A 29 14.33 15.45 -30.36
C ARG A 29 13.99 16.82 -29.81
N ASP A 30 14.37 17.89 -30.50
CA ASP A 30 14.05 19.24 -30.07
C ASP A 30 12.56 19.41 -29.74
N LYS A 31 12.27 20.05 -28.61
CA LYS A 31 10.92 20.31 -28.07
C LYS A 31 10.08 19.04 -27.82
N GLN A 32 10.69 17.87 -27.71
CA GLN A 32 9.99 16.61 -27.45
C GLN A 32 9.99 16.27 -25.98
N THR A 33 8.82 15.81 -25.48
CA THR A 33 8.68 15.11 -24.19
C THR A 33 8.48 13.64 -24.45
N ARG A 34 9.18 12.79 -23.72
CA ARG A 34 9.04 11.34 -23.76
C ARG A 34 8.74 10.81 -22.38
N GLU A 35 7.78 9.90 -22.32
CA GLU A 35 7.48 9.13 -21.13
C GLU A 35 8.30 7.85 -21.14
N VAL A 36 8.90 7.52 -20.00
CA VAL A 36 9.68 6.28 -19.81
C VAL A 36 9.04 5.50 -18.66
N LEU A 37 8.41 4.38 -18.99
CA LEU A 37 7.77 3.51 -18.03
C LEU A 37 8.75 2.43 -17.56
N PHE A 38 8.90 2.29 -16.25
CA PHE A 38 9.58 1.17 -15.61
C PHE A 38 8.57 0.35 -14.83
N THR A 39 8.74 -0.97 -14.84
CA THR A 39 8.02 -1.90 -13.98
C THR A 39 9.04 -2.59 -13.10
N TYR A 40 8.87 -2.51 -11.80
CA TYR A 40 9.70 -3.18 -10.81
C TYR A 40 8.84 -4.02 -9.89
N LYS A 41 9.20 -5.29 -9.70
CA LYS A 41 8.56 -6.17 -8.75
C LYS A 41 9.43 -6.19 -7.48
N TYR A 42 8.88 -5.64 -6.40
CA TYR A 42 9.54 -5.69 -5.12
C TYR A 42 9.41 -7.10 -4.53
N GLU A 43 10.54 -7.74 -4.23
CA GLU A 43 10.56 -9.02 -3.54
C GLU A 43 10.77 -8.76 -2.06
N LEU A 44 9.73 -9.00 -1.26
CA LEU A 44 9.84 -8.95 0.19
C LEU A 44 10.59 -10.21 0.66
N ASP A 45 11.72 -10.03 1.33
CA ASP A 45 12.34 -11.13 2.05
C ASP A 45 11.41 -11.56 3.18
N SER A 46 10.97 -12.82 3.16
CA SER A 46 10.05 -13.38 4.13
C SER A 46 10.56 -13.36 5.58
N SER A 47 11.84 -13.09 5.77
CA SER A 47 12.48 -12.94 7.09
C SER A 47 12.42 -11.51 7.62
N ALA A 48 12.14 -10.52 6.78
CA ALA A 48 12.08 -9.11 7.13
C ALA A 48 10.63 -8.58 7.02
N VAL A 49 9.74 -9.08 7.87
CA VAL A 49 8.37 -8.54 8.02
C VAL A 49 8.48 -7.18 8.71
N GLN A 50 8.88 -6.17 7.97
CA GLN A 50 8.81 -4.80 8.45
C GLN A 50 8.18 -3.93 7.37
N SER A 51 7.06 -3.30 7.73
CA SER A 51 6.57 -2.15 7.00
C SER A 51 7.66 -1.08 7.02
N GLY A 52 8.01 -0.57 5.86
CA GLY A 52 9.07 0.42 5.72
C GLY A 52 8.82 1.30 4.50
N PHE A 53 9.82 2.10 4.18
CA PHE A 53 9.81 2.90 2.97
C PHE A 53 10.97 2.47 2.08
N SER A 54 10.68 2.23 0.82
CA SER A 54 11.67 2.04 -0.22
C SER A 54 11.98 3.38 -0.89
N GLN A 55 13.23 3.69 -1.09
CA GLN A 55 13.67 4.87 -1.81
C GLN A 55 13.79 4.54 -3.29
N VAL A 56 12.95 5.15 -4.11
CA VAL A 56 13.03 5.06 -5.56
C VAL A 56 13.71 6.32 -6.09
N LYS A 57 14.72 6.14 -6.95
CA LYS A 57 15.46 7.23 -7.58
C LYS A 57 15.46 7.02 -9.08
N ALA A 58 14.93 7.98 -9.82
CA ALA A 58 15.10 8.06 -11.27
C ALA A 58 16.24 9.04 -11.60
N LYS A 59 17.15 8.60 -12.46
CA LYS A 59 18.27 9.43 -12.91
C LYS A 59 18.34 9.43 -14.43
N VAL A 60 18.49 10.63 -15.00
CA VAL A 60 18.80 10.85 -16.41
C VAL A 60 20.30 11.11 -16.54
N SER A 61 20.97 10.46 -17.47
CA SER A 61 22.36 10.79 -17.82
C SER A 61 22.33 11.83 -18.93
N SER A 62 22.17 13.10 -18.55
CA SER A 62 22.24 14.21 -19.50
C SER A 62 23.71 14.56 -19.81
N HIS A 63 23.93 15.23 -20.96
CA HIS A 63 25.22 15.79 -21.32
C HIS A 63 25.27 17.30 -21.05
N ASP A 64 24.27 17.84 -20.35
CA ASP A 64 24.24 19.25 -20.02
C ASP A 64 25.03 19.58 -18.74
N LYS A 65 25.15 20.90 -18.46
CA LYS A 65 25.90 21.40 -17.31
C LYS A 65 25.08 21.46 -16.02
N PHE A 66 23.77 21.16 -16.08
CA PHE A 66 22.87 21.33 -14.96
C PHE A 66 22.39 19.98 -14.44
N THR A 67 23.23 19.32 -13.64
CA THR A 67 23.00 17.96 -13.16
C THR A 67 22.02 17.85 -11.99
N GLN A 68 21.55 18.98 -11.44
CA GLN A 68 20.66 18.99 -10.27
C GLN A 68 19.23 18.56 -10.61
N ASP A 69 18.79 18.76 -11.84
CA ASP A 69 17.46 18.33 -12.33
C ASP A 69 17.44 16.94 -12.94
N ASP A 70 18.62 16.31 -13.11
CA ASP A 70 18.76 14.96 -13.64
C ASP A 70 18.21 13.87 -12.73
N VAL A 71 17.92 14.18 -11.47
CA VAL A 71 17.55 13.20 -10.47
C VAL A 71 16.21 13.56 -9.82
N ARG A 72 15.37 12.52 -9.67
CA ARG A 72 14.12 12.61 -8.89
C ARG A 72 14.08 11.45 -7.90
N TYR A 73 13.55 11.75 -6.72
CA TYR A 73 13.37 10.79 -5.64
C TYR A 73 11.89 10.64 -5.32
N LEU A 74 11.51 9.41 -4.99
CA LEU A 74 10.20 9.06 -4.49
C LEU A 74 10.39 8.08 -3.32
N SER A 75 9.70 8.32 -2.22
CA SER A 75 9.61 7.37 -1.11
C SER A 75 8.30 6.60 -1.24
N VAL A 76 8.39 5.29 -1.36
CA VAL A 76 7.25 4.39 -1.55
C VAL A 76 7.06 3.56 -0.29
N PRO A 77 5.88 3.59 0.36
CA PRO A 77 5.64 2.70 1.49
C PRO A 77 5.57 1.25 1.00
N VAL A 78 6.33 0.38 1.66
CA VAL A 78 6.34 -1.07 1.41
C VAL A 78 5.65 -1.74 2.58
N LEU A 79 4.57 -2.46 2.29
CA LEU A 79 3.79 -3.18 3.28
C LEU A 79 3.86 -4.67 2.99
N SER A 80 4.17 -5.47 4.00
CA SER A 80 4.11 -6.93 3.91
C SER A 80 2.68 -7.44 3.89
N GLU A 81 1.78 -6.71 4.53
CA GLU A 81 0.35 -7.01 4.62
C GLU A 81 -0.46 -5.72 4.75
N ILE A 82 -1.72 -5.78 4.36
CA ILE A 82 -2.68 -4.68 4.51
C ILE A 82 -3.57 -5.00 5.70
N PRO A 83 -3.40 -4.33 6.86
CA PRO A 83 -4.26 -4.55 8.02
C PRO A 83 -5.64 -3.91 7.79
N VAL A 84 -6.69 -4.74 7.92
CA VAL A 84 -8.09 -4.35 7.81
C VAL A 84 -8.81 -4.73 9.10
N VAL A 85 -9.46 -3.76 9.72
CA VAL A 85 -10.24 -3.97 10.94
C VAL A 85 -11.71 -4.12 10.57
N PHE A 86 -12.33 -5.22 11.00
CA PHE A 86 -13.76 -5.47 10.88
C PHE A 86 -14.41 -5.37 12.24
N ILE A 87 -15.44 -4.56 12.33
CA ILE A 87 -16.19 -4.30 13.55
C ILE A 87 -17.63 -4.76 13.32
N ASP A 88 -18.10 -5.70 14.12
CA ASP A 88 -19.50 -6.11 14.11
C ASP A 88 -19.98 -6.54 15.51
N GLN A 89 -21.21 -7.02 15.58
CA GLN A 89 -21.87 -7.37 16.85
C GLN A 89 -21.22 -8.57 17.56
N TYR A 90 -20.45 -9.41 16.87
CA TYR A 90 -19.89 -10.63 17.47
C TYR A 90 -18.37 -10.56 17.68
N GLY A 91 -17.61 -9.91 16.78
CA GLY A 91 -16.16 -9.93 16.85
C GLY A 91 -15.61 -11.35 16.99
N SER A 92 -14.69 -11.58 17.91
CA SER A 92 -14.10 -12.90 18.20
C SER A 92 -15.10 -13.95 18.74
N ASP A 93 -16.31 -13.53 19.15
CA ASP A 93 -17.35 -14.46 19.66
C ASP A 93 -18.25 -15.01 18.55
N GLU A 94 -17.90 -14.77 17.29
CA GLU A 94 -18.58 -15.36 16.13
C GLU A 94 -18.49 -16.88 16.17
N ASP A 95 -19.62 -17.54 15.94
CA ASP A 95 -19.71 -19.02 15.91
C ASP A 95 -20.58 -19.48 14.73
N PRO A 96 -19.98 -19.71 13.56
CA PRO A 96 -20.71 -20.17 12.39
C PRO A 96 -21.43 -21.51 12.59
N ALA A 97 -20.90 -22.40 13.45
CA ALA A 97 -21.53 -23.70 13.73
C ALA A 97 -22.87 -23.55 14.45
N ARG A 98 -23.04 -22.45 15.19
CA ARG A 98 -24.29 -22.11 15.89
C ARG A 98 -25.10 -21.03 15.16
N ASN A 99 -24.81 -20.81 13.88
CA ASN A 99 -25.43 -19.77 13.05
C ASN A 99 -25.32 -18.34 13.65
N ARG A 100 -24.23 -18.08 14.38
CA ARG A 100 -23.89 -16.75 14.89
C ARG A 100 -22.87 -16.13 13.97
N LEU A 101 -23.35 -15.51 12.90
CA LEU A 101 -22.53 -14.84 11.89
C LEU A 101 -22.61 -13.34 12.10
N GLY A 102 -21.46 -12.67 12.13
CA GLY A 102 -21.39 -11.22 12.10
C GLY A 102 -21.75 -10.65 10.72
N ASP A 103 -22.26 -9.44 10.69
CA ASP A 103 -22.66 -8.79 9.43
C ASP A 103 -21.45 -8.60 8.48
N THR A 104 -20.24 -8.61 8.99
CA THR A 104 -19.00 -8.57 8.19
C THR A 104 -18.52 -9.95 7.69
N TYR A 105 -19.16 -11.07 8.11
CA TYR A 105 -18.69 -12.43 7.86
C TYR A 105 -18.37 -12.72 6.41
N HIS A 106 -19.29 -12.43 5.49
CA HIS A 106 -19.11 -12.77 4.08
C HIS A 106 -18.01 -11.95 3.41
N VAL A 107 -17.88 -10.68 3.76
CA VAL A 107 -16.83 -9.81 3.22
C VAL A 107 -15.45 -10.28 3.70
N ARG A 108 -15.31 -10.63 4.98
CA ARG A 108 -14.06 -11.18 5.53
C ARG A 108 -13.66 -12.47 4.83
N ARG A 109 -14.63 -13.35 4.55
CA ARG A 109 -14.38 -14.62 3.82
C ARG A 109 -13.96 -14.41 2.38
N LEU A 110 -14.44 -13.37 1.71
CA LEU A 110 -13.99 -13.01 0.35
C LEU A 110 -12.55 -12.51 0.34
N LEU A 111 -12.13 -11.78 1.38
CA LEU A 111 -10.78 -11.24 1.47
C LEU A 111 -9.74 -12.28 1.93
N THR A 112 -10.18 -13.34 2.61
CA THR A 112 -9.31 -14.44 3.05
C THR A 112 -9.89 -15.80 2.64
N PRO A 113 -9.85 -16.12 1.34
CA PRO A 113 -10.37 -17.41 0.89
C PRO A 113 -9.55 -18.55 1.48
N SER A 114 -10.26 -19.52 2.10
CA SER A 114 -9.67 -20.66 2.82
C SER A 114 -8.88 -21.67 1.95
N HIS A 115 -8.84 -21.46 0.63
CA HIS A 115 -8.05 -22.30 -0.29
C HIS A 115 -6.58 -21.90 -0.40
N ALA A 116 -6.16 -20.84 0.26
CA ALA A 116 -4.76 -20.43 0.31
C ALA A 116 -3.86 -21.30 1.22
N ILE A 117 -4.41 -22.37 1.83
CA ILE A 117 -3.67 -23.21 2.80
C ILE A 117 -2.52 -23.99 2.13
N ASP A 118 -2.57 -24.23 0.81
CA ASP A 118 -1.53 -24.97 0.05
C ASP A 118 -0.69 -24.10 -0.87
N SER A 119 -1.02 -22.82 -1.05
CA SER A 119 -0.23 -21.92 -1.88
C SER A 119 0.79 -21.20 -1.01
N LYS A 120 2.05 -21.19 -1.45
CA LYS A 120 3.11 -20.31 -0.94
C LYS A 120 2.82 -18.82 -1.21
N GLU A 121 1.59 -18.50 -1.58
CA GLU A 121 1.12 -17.14 -1.78
C GLU A 121 0.91 -16.48 -0.42
N GLN A 122 1.67 -15.44 -0.19
CA GLN A 122 1.60 -14.65 1.02
C GLN A 122 0.24 -13.96 1.09
N GLN A 123 -0.48 -14.15 2.18
CA GLN A 123 -1.75 -13.47 2.41
C GLN A 123 -1.50 -11.96 2.53
N LEU A 124 -1.98 -11.19 1.56
CA LEU A 124 -1.76 -9.74 1.51
C LEU A 124 -2.62 -8.95 2.49
N ILE A 125 -3.74 -9.53 2.93
CA ILE A 125 -4.69 -8.86 3.81
C ILE A 125 -4.68 -9.54 5.17
N ARG A 126 -4.40 -8.76 6.21
CA ARG A 126 -4.50 -9.19 7.60
C ARG A 126 -5.80 -8.67 8.21
N ILE A 127 -6.66 -9.60 8.62
CA ILE A 127 -7.96 -9.26 9.20
C ILE A 127 -7.86 -9.24 10.73
N HIS A 128 -8.30 -8.11 11.31
CA HIS A 128 -8.60 -7.97 12.73
C HIS A 128 -10.12 -7.88 12.89
N HIS A 129 -10.72 -8.87 13.52
CA HIS A 129 -12.17 -8.93 13.73
C HIS A 129 -12.49 -8.72 15.21
N VAL A 130 -13.19 -7.63 15.52
CA VAL A 130 -13.43 -7.15 16.87
C VAL A 130 -14.86 -6.69 17.07
N LYS A 131 -15.29 -6.59 18.34
CA LYS A 131 -16.49 -5.86 18.71
C LYS A 131 -16.21 -4.38 18.87
N ILE A 132 -17.28 -3.59 18.89
CA ILE A 132 -17.15 -2.12 19.03
C ILE A 132 -16.50 -1.70 20.34
N ASP A 133 -16.70 -2.42 21.42
CA ASP A 133 -16.11 -2.16 22.74
C ASP A 133 -14.61 -2.49 22.84
N GLN A 134 -14.06 -3.16 21.84
CA GLN A 134 -12.65 -3.51 21.72
C GLN A 134 -11.86 -2.54 20.82
N VAL A 135 -12.55 -1.53 20.27
CA VAL A 135 -11.92 -0.56 19.37
C VAL A 135 -11.22 0.50 20.19
N ASP A 136 -9.93 0.62 20.00
CA ASP A 136 -9.07 1.62 20.60
C ASP A 136 -8.13 2.28 19.58
N THR A 137 -7.40 3.28 20.00
CA THR A 137 -6.47 4.02 19.15
C THR A 137 -5.31 3.14 18.67
N GLU A 138 -4.82 2.21 19.51
CA GLU A 138 -3.71 1.32 19.17
C GLU A 138 -4.08 0.36 18.03
N LEU A 139 -5.29 -0.20 18.07
CA LEU A 139 -5.82 -1.06 17.00
C LEU A 139 -5.94 -0.30 15.67
N LEU A 140 -6.38 0.96 15.70
CA LEU A 140 -6.62 1.75 14.51
C LEU A 140 -5.37 2.44 13.95
N GLU A 141 -4.30 2.60 14.73
CA GLU A 141 -3.07 3.27 14.30
C GLU A 141 -2.49 2.67 13.02
N TYR A 142 -2.55 1.35 12.89
CA TYR A 142 -2.01 0.63 11.73
C TYR A 142 -3.08 0.24 10.70
N ALA A 143 -4.36 0.41 11.00
CA ALA A 143 -5.45 0.03 10.12
C ALA A 143 -5.42 0.85 8.83
N ARG A 144 -5.49 0.17 7.68
CA ARG A 144 -5.61 0.82 6.36
C ARG A 144 -7.05 1.00 5.94
N LEU A 145 -7.92 0.15 6.46
CA LEU A 145 -9.36 0.20 6.22
C LEU A 145 -10.05 -0.32 7.48
N VAL A 146 -11.11 0.36 7.88
CA VAL A 146 -12.05 -0.09 8.90
C VAL A 146 -13.41 -0.33 8.23
N VAL A 147 -13.98 -1.50 8.46
CA VAL A 147 -15.33 -1.86 7.98
C VAL A 147 -16.19 -2.13 9.20
N MET A 148 -17.25 -1.36 9.37
CA MET A 148 -18.18 -1.51 10.50
C MET A 148 -19.59 -1.84 9.97
N ALA A 149 -20.18 -2.93 10.45
CA ALA A 149 -21.54 -3.33 10.08
C ALA A 149 -22.26 -3.96 11.27
N GLY A 150 -23.60 -3.79 11.32
CA GLY A 150 -24.43 -4.38 12.38
C GLY A 150 -24.19 -3.81 13.77
N VAL A 151 -23.63 -2.61 13.88
CA VAL A 151 -23.40 -1.92 15.14
C VAL A 151 -24.46 -0.82 15.31
N GLU A 152 -25.46 -1.07 16.16
CA GLU A 152 -26.55 -0.12 16.39
C GLU A 152 -26.10 1.13 17.19
N ASN A 153 -25.22 0.93 18.15
CA ASN A 153 -24.71 2.02 19.01
C ASN A 153 -23.21 1.89 19.21
N PRO A 154 -22.40 2.71 18.53
CA PRO A 154 -20.96 2.68 18.68
C PRO A 154 -20.45 3.27 19.99
N GLY A 155 -21.28 3.98 20.77
CA GLY A 155 -20.91 4.51 22.07
C GLY A 155 -19.63 5.36 22.07
N PRO A 156 -18.74 5.15 23.05
CA PRO A 156 -17.47 5.91 23.15
C PRO A 156 -16.51 5.71 21.96
N ALA A 157 -16.63 4.60 21.21
CA ALA A 157 -15.77 4.34 20.08
C ALA A 157 -15.97 5.33 18.92
N VAL A 158 -17.07 6.11 18.92
CA VAL A 158 -17.30 7.20 17.94
C VAL A 158 -16.14 8.19 17.91
N ASP A 159 -15.61 8.58 19.07
CA ASP A 159 -14.55 9.58 19.13
C ASP A 159 -13.24 9.02 18.57
N VAL A 160 -12.91 7.76 18.87
CA VAL A 160 -11.74 7.05 18.33
C VAL A 160 -11.86 6.87 16.80
N LEU A 161 -13.03 6.47 16.31
CA LEU A 161 -13.29 6.31 14.87
C LEU A 161 -13.25 7.65 14.13
N ARG A 162 -13.74 8.72 14.75
CA ARG A 162 -13.66 10.08 14.19
C ARG A 162 -12.22 10.53 14.04
N GLU A 163 -11.42 10.39 15.11
CA GLU A 163 -10.00 10.74 15.09
C GLU A 163 -9.25 9.97 13.99
N TYR A 164 -9.52 8.66 13.87
CA TYR A 164 -8.96 7.84 12.80
C TYR A 164 -9.26 8.39 11.40
N VAL A 165 -10.52 8.80 11.14
CA VAL A 165 -10.91 9.39 9.85
C VAL A 165 -10.29 10.77 9.64
N GLU A 166 -10.23 11.61 10.67
CA GLU A 166 -9.59 12.93 10.61
C GLU A 166 -8.09 12.85 10.32
N GLN A 167 -7.43 11.77 10.74
CA GLN A 167 -6.03 11.47 10.42
C GLN A 167 -5.84 10.83 9.03
N GLY A 168 -6.90 10.68 8.24
CA GLY A 168 -6.88 10.17 6.87
C GLY A 168 -7.18 8.67 6.76
N GLY A 169 -7.64 8.04 7.81
CA GLY A 169 -8.10 6.65 7.81
C GLY A 169 -9.38 6.48 6.99
N GLN A 170 -9.58 5.28 6.44
CA GLN A 170 -10.75 4.94 5.62
C GLN A 170 -11.74 4.12 6.45
N LEU A 171 -12.96 4.64 6.62
CA LEU A 171 -14.04 3.98 7.32
C LEU A 171 -15.22 3.71 6.37
N PHE A 172 -15.64 2.46 6.31
CA PHE A 172 -16.83 2.01 5.59
C PHE A 172 -17.88 1.53 6.60
N ILE A 173 -19.13 2.04 6.47
CA ILE A 173 -20.26 1.73 7.36
C ILE A 173 -21.43 1.19 6.54
#